data_5e3cc972a3c9b4f4adf94a4a678623e4
#
_entry.id   5e3cc972a3c9b4f4adf94a4a678623e4
#
_cell.length_a   1.000
_cell.length_b   1.000
_cell.length_c   1.000
_cell.angle_alpha   90.00
_cell.angle_beta   90.00
_cell.angle_gamma   90.00
#
_symmetry.space_group_name_H-M   'P 1'
#
loop_
_entity.id
_entity.type
_entity.pdbx_description
1 polymer ?
#
loop_
_entity_poly.entity_id
_entity_poly.type
_entity_poly.pdbx_seq_one_letter_code
_entity_poly.pdbx_strand_id
1 'polypeptide(L)'
;VPHDECAERSGLKLTWPGAYLEKAIDVAQAGSDCIVLMHSHPSGFAAFSLADDDSDQEVMPCLHDAVAAPWHGSAVMLPSGSILARLYSGEMAEQPVDLVSVAGDDLRYWWRDDLSDTAARPMAFTSDMTCELSRLTAAVIGSSGTGSPTIEQLSRLGFGKVLTIDHDLVEGRNLNR
;
A
#
# COMPACT_ATOMS: atom_id res chain seq x y z
N VAL A 1 10.15 12.10 11.06
CA VAL A 1 10.52 13.24 11.94
C VAL A 1 11.31 12.68 13.11
N PRO A 2 12.49 13.25 13.46
CA PRO A 2 13.25 12.88 14.65
C PRO A 2 12.44 13.12 15.94
N HIS A 3 12.66 12.27 16.94
CA HIS A 3 11.87 12.31 18.18
C HIS A 3 12.07 13.60 18.99
N ASP A 4 13.27 14.15 18.99
CA ASP A 4 13.68 15.37 19.67
C ASP A 4 13.17 16.66 19.01
N GLU A 5 12.68 16.55 17.79
CA GLU A 5 12.08 17.68 17.06
C GLU A 5 10.54 17.74 17.20
N CYS A 6 9.91 16.72 17.79
CA CYS A 6 8.48 16.74 18.02
C CYS A 6 8.11 17.70 19.15
N ALA A 7 7.18 18.64 18.90
CA ALA A 7 6.73 19.62 19.88
C ALA A 7 5.91 18.98 21.01
N GLU A 8 5.15 17.94 20.69
CA GLU A 8 4.40 17.12 21.65
C GLU A 8 4.48 15.65 21.21
N ARG A 9 4.76 14.77 22.16
CA ARG A 9 4.82 13.35 21.94
C ARG A 9 4.32 12.59 23.15
N SER A 10 3.12 12.07 23.07
CA SER A 10 2.50 11.23 24.08
C SER A 10 1.88 10.00 23.43
N GLY A 11 1.33 9.09 24.25
CA GLY A 11 0.55 7.96 23.74
C GLY A 11 -0.76 8.34 23.05
N LEU A 12 -1.16 9.60 23.15
CA LEU A 12 -2.45 10.12 22.66
C LEU A 12 -2.29 11.23 21.62
N LYS A 13 -1.11 11.86 21.54
CA LYS A 13 -0.91 13.00 20.64
C LYS A 13 0.53 13.09 20.16
N LEU A 14 0.68 13.36 18.90
CA LEU A 14 1.94 13.63 18.23
C LEU A 14 1.83 14.96 17.48
N THR A 15 2.72 15.90 17.79
CA THR A 15 2.82 17.17 17.07
C THR A 15 4.26 17.39 16.64
N TRP A 16 4.46 17.56 15.36
CA TRP A 16 5.77 17.76 14.73
C TRP A 16 5.80 19.07 13.92
N PRO A 17 7.00 19.65 13.65
CA PRO A 17 7.12 20.93 12.96
C PRO A 17 6.55 20.89 11.54
N GLY A 18 5.82 21.92 11.16
CA GLY A 18 5.24 22.07 9.81
C GLY A 18 6.29 22.06 8.69
N ALA A 19 7.54 22.41 8.98
CA ALA A 19 8.63 22.38 8.02
C ALA A 19 8.87 21.00 7.36
N TYR A 20 8.49 19.90 8.04
CA TYR A 20 8.55 18.56 7.45
C TYR A 20 7.47 18.36 6.40
N LEU A 21 6.29 18.92 6.62
CA LEU A 21 5.20 18.88 5.65
C LEU A 21 5.53 19.78 4.45
N GLU A 22 6.05 20.98 4.69
CA GLU A 22 6.48 21.90 3.63
C GLU A 22 7.52 21.22 2.72
N LYS A 23 8.53 20.57 3.31
CA LYS A 23 9.53 19.81 2.55
C LYS A 23 8.92 18.64 1.75
N ALA A 24 7.93 17.94 2.30
CA ALA A 24 7.23 16.86 1.59
C ALA A 24 6.42 17.43 0.41
N ILE A 25 5.78 18.58 0.59
CA ILE A 25 5.05 19.30 -0.46
C ILE A 25 6.00 19.70 -1.59
N ASP A 26 7.16 20.30 -1.27
CA ASP A 26 8.15 20.71 -2.28
C ASP A 26 8.60 19.51 -3.14
N VAL A 27 8.86 18.37 -2.51
CA VAL A 27 9.28 17.15 -3.22
C VAL A 27 8.13 16.62 -4.08
N ALA A 28 6.91 16.55 -3.53
CA ALA A 28 5.74 16.02 -4.22
C ALA A 28 5.33 16.90 -5.42
N GLN A 29 5.44 18.22 -5.30
CA GLN A 29 5.19 19.14 -6.42
C GLN A 29 6.14 18.90 -7.59
N ALA A 30 7.40 18.63 -7.31
CA ALA A 30 8.41 18.39 -8.34
C ALA A 30 8.14 17.08 -9.13
N GLY A 31 7.59 16.05 -8.48
CA GLY A 31 7.31 14.74 -9.06
C GLY A 31 5.85 14.53 -9.48
N SER A 32 4.93 15.40 -9.10
CA SER A 32 3.47 15.16 -9.13
C SER A 32 3.10 13.92 -8.30
N ASP A 33 3.76 13.74 -7.17
CA ASP A 33 3.63 12.57 -6.30
C ASP A 33 2.52 12.79 -5.27
N CYS A 34 1.92 11.71 -4.78
CA CYS A 34 1.03 11.77 -3.63
C CYS A 34 1.81 11.79 -2.31
N ILE A 35 1.21 12.37 -1.28
CA ILE A 35 1.77 12.38 0.08
C ILE A 35 0.93 11.45 0.96
N VAL A 36 1.61 10.57 1.70
CA VAL A 36 0.98 9.73 2.73
C VAL A 36 1.62 10.06 4.08
N LEU A 37 0.81 10.54 5.01
CA LEU A 37 1.23 10.84 6.37
C LEU A 37 1.14 9.57 7.22
N MET A 38 2.25 9.17 7.83
CA MET A 38 2.27 7.96 8.65
C MET A 38 2.64 8.27 10.10
N HIS A 39 1.90 7.68 11.02
CA HIS A 39 2.21 7.69 12.44
C HIS A 39 2.01 6.31 13.06
N SER A 40 2.41 6.12 14.31
CA SER A 40 2.27 4.84 15.01
C SER A 40 1.21 4.90 16.10
N HIS A 41 0.49 3.79 16.31
CA HIS A 41 -0.40 3.57 17.45
C HIS A 41 0.28 2.65 18.48
N PRO A 42 1.01 3.21 19.46
CA PRO A 42 1.75 2.39 20.43
C PRO A 42 0.88 1.48 21.29
N SER A 43 -0.41 1.82 21.44
CA SER A 43 -1.40 1.02 22.16
C SER A 43 -1.82 -0.25 21.42
N GLY A 44 -1.49 -0.37 20.12
CA GLY A 44 -1.97 -1.45 19.27
C GLY A 44 -3.42 -1.27 18.78
N PHE A 45 -4.00 -0.07 18.93
CA PHE A 45 -5.34 0.22 18.40
C PHE A 45 -5.33 0.12 16.88
N ALA A 46 -6.00 -0.90 16.36
CA ALA A 46 -5.97 -1.29 14.95
C ALA A 46 -7.06 -0.61 14.12
N ALA A 47 -7.22 0.69 14.30
CA ALA A 47 -8.11 1.54 13.51
C ALA A 47 -7.63 2.99 13.53
N PHE A 48 -8.14 3.82 12.65
CA PHE A 48 -8.00 5.26 12.77
C PHE A 48 -8.85 5.76 13.94
N SER A 49 -8.31 6.65 14.74
CA SER A 49 -9.00 7.28 15.87
C SER A 49 -9.77 8.52 15.41
N LEU A 50 -10.66 9.03 16.25
CA LEU A 50 -11.34 10.31 15.97
C LEU A 50 -10.34 11.47 15.81
N ALA A 51 -9.22 11.43 16.54
CA ALA A 51 -8.18 12.44 16.40
C ALA A 51 -7.45 12.34 15.03
N ASP A 52 -7.32 11.14 14.49
CA ASP A 52 -6.78 10.93 13.14
C ASP A 52 -7.78 11.43 12.08
N ASP A 53 -9.07 11.19 12.31
CA ASP A 53 -10.13 11.67 11.41
C ASP A 53 -10.17 13.20 11.39
N ASP A 54 -10.12 13.85 12.55
CA ASP A 54 -10.08 15.31 12.68
C ASP A 54 -8.84 15.89 11.98
N SER A 55 -7.67 15.26 12.20
CA SER A 55 -6.41 15.66 11.56
C SER A 55 -6.46 15.51 10.03
N ASP A 56 -6.99 14.42 9.53
CA ASP A 56 -7.10 14.18 8.09
C ASP A 56 -8.07 15.18 7.42
N GLN A 57 -9.19 15.51 8.09
CA GLN A 57 -10.14 16.54 7.62
C GLN A 57 -9.50 17.93 7.52
N GLU A 58 -8.52 18.24 8.37
CA GLU A 58 -7.80 19.50 8.33
C GLU A 58 -6.65 19.49 7.31
N VAL A 59 -5.86 18.43 7.28
CA VAL A 59 -4.59 18.40 6.52
C VAL A 59 -4.79 17.99 5.06
N MET A 60 -5.65 17.02 4.75
CA MET A 60 -5.79 16.50 3.39
C MET A 60 -6.25 17.57 2.38
N PRO A 61 -7.20 18.47 2.70
CA PRO A 61 -7.53 19.58 1.79
C PRO A 61 -6.33 20.48 1.50
N CYS A 62 -5.51 20.79 2.52
CA CYS A 62 -4.31 21.60 2.33
C CYS A 62 -3.29 20.92 1.41
N LEU A 63 -3.16 19.59 1.50
CA LEU A 63 -2.29 18.83 0.59
C LEU A 63 -2.80 18.87 -0.85
N HIS A 64 -4.10 18.72 -1.07
CA HIS A 64 -4.70 18.81 -2.40
C HIS A 64 -4.62 20.21 -3.00
N ASP A 65 -4.70 21.25 -2.18
CA ASP A 65 -4.50 22.64 -2.64
C ASP A 65 -3.03 22.90 -3.03
N ALA A 66 -2.09 22.26 -2.34
CA ALA A 66 -0.67 22.45 -2.56
C ALA A 66 -0.11 21.57 -3.69
N VAL A 67 -0.57 20.32 -3.82
CA VAL A 67 -0.03 19.31 -4.74
C VAL A 67 -1.12 18.72 -5.62
N ALA A 68 -0.96 18.89 -6.91
CA ALA A 68 -1.90 18.34 -7.91
C ALA A 68 -1.71 16.84 -8.09
N ALA A 69 -2.15 16.06 -7.11
CA ALA A 69 -2.17 14.60 -7.17
C ALA A 69 -3.61 14.08 -7.01
N PRO A 70 -3.97 12.95 -7.63
CA PRO A 70 -5.35 12.43 -7.56
C PRO A 70 -5.72 11.95 -6.15
N TRP A 71 -4.73 11.57 -5.36
CA TRP A 71 -4.88 11.03 -4.02
C TRP A 71 -3.79 11.53 -3.09
N HIS A 72 -4.15 11.80 -1.84
CA HIS A 72 -3.26 11.89 -0.68
C HIS A 72 -3.79 10.94 0.38
N GLY A 73 -3.05 10.65 1.43
CA GLY A 73 -3.53 9.69 2.42
C GLY A 73 -2.85 9.74 3.76
N SER A 74 -3.36 8.91 4.64
CA SER A 74 -2.81 8.66 5.96
C SER A 74 -2.63 7.17 6.22
N ALA A 75 -1.67 6.84 7.09
CA ALA A 75 -1.37 5.48 7.48
C ALA A 75 -1.04 5.39 8.97
N VAL A 76 -1.41 4.28 9.56
CA VAL A 76 -1.13 3.94 10.95
C VAL A 76 -0.30 2.67 11.02
N MET A 77 0.80 2.70 11.76
CA MET A 77 1.61 1.53 12.03
C MET A 77 1.38 1.01 13.45
N LEU A 78 1.10 -0.26 13.59
CA LEU A 78 0.90 -0.94 14.85
C LEU A 78 2.23 -1.46 15.44
N PRO A 79 2.29 -1.81 16.74
CA PRO A 79 3.49 -2.38 17.36
C PRO A 79 3.99 -3.68 16.70
N SER A 80 3.09 -4.46 16.10
CA SER A 80 3.40 -5.64 15.28
C SER A 80 4.16 -5.32 14.00
N GLY A 81 4.15 -4.05 13.57
CA GLY A 81 4.61 -3.62 12.27
C GLY A 81 3.53 -3.62 11.19
N SER A 82 2.31 -4.10 11.51
CA SER A 82 1.17 -4.05 10.60
C SER A 82 0.80 -2.61 10.27
N ILE A 83 0.37 -2.37 9.03
CA ILE A 83 0.06 -1.03 8.53
C ILE A 83 -1.37 -1.02 7.99
N LEU A 84 -2.14 -0.05 8.46
CA LEU A 84 -3.42 0.37 7.88
C LEU A 84 -3.19 1.64 7.08
N ALA A 85 -3.90 1.81 5.98
CA ALA A 85 -3.85 3.05 5.23
C ALA A 85 -5.21 3.40 4.62
N ARG A 86 -5.41 4.67 4.35
CA ARG A 86 -6.55 5.21 3.62
C ARG A 86 -6.11 6.38 2.75
N LEU A 87 -6.81 6.57 1.65
CA LEU A 87 -6.56 7.63 0.68
C LEU A 87 -7.77 8.56 0.62
N TYR A 88 -7.52 9.80 0.27
CA TYR A 88 -8.53 10.82 0.07
C TYR A 88 -8.39 11.43 -1.33
N SER A 89 -9.49 11.54 -2.04
CA SER A 89 -9.55 12.32 -3.28
C SER A 89 -9.59 13.82 -2.99
N GLY A 90 -9.44 14.65 -4.01
CA GLY A 90 -9.59 16.11 -3.88
C GLY A 90 -10.98 16.56 -3.42
N GLU A 91 -11.99 15.71 -3.53
CA GLU A 91 -13.34 15.93 -3.00
C GLU A 91 -13.54 15.36 -1.59
N MET A 92 -12.45 14.96 -0.93
CA MET A 92 -12.43 14.31 0.39
C MET A 92 -13.22 12.99 0.46
N ALA A 93 -13.37 12.31 -0.69
CA ALA A 93 -13.90 10.95 -0.68
C ALA A 93 -12.81 10.00 -0.15
N GLU A 94 -13.13 9.31 0.95
CA GLU A 94 -12.24 8.33 1.57
C GLU A 94 -12.27 7.01 0.81
N GLN A 95 -11.09 6.46 0.55
CA GLN A 95 -10.88 5.14 -0.01
C GLN A 95 -9.93 4.34 0.90
N PRO A 96 -10.42 3.33 1.61
CA PRO A 96 -9.53 2.47 2.39
C PRO A 96 -8.61 1.66 1.47
N VAL A 97 -7.38 1.44 1.91
CA VAL A 97 -6.40 0.60 1.23
C VAL A 97 -6.61 -0.84 1.66
N ASP A 98 -6.87 -1.73 0.73
CA ASP A 98 -7.15 -3.14 1.02
C ASP A 98 -5.89 -3.95 1.35
N LEU A 99 -4.75 -3.59 0.78
CA LEU A 99 -3.48 -4.28 0.97
C LEU A 99 -2.34 -3.27 1.07
N VAL A 100 -1.57 -3.37 2.16
CA VAL A 100 -0.24 -2.74 2.26
C VAL A 100 0.81 -3.83 2.13
N SER A 101 1.75 -3.65 1.23
CA SER A 101 2.88 -4.56 1.07
C SER A 101 4.21 -3.84 1.33
N VAL A 102 5.12 -4.51 2.01
CA VAL A 102 6.48 -4.04 2.23
C VAL A 102 7.45 -5.04 1.61
N ALA A 103 8.25 -4.56 0.69
CA ALA A 103 9.31 -5.31 0.04
C ALA A 103 10.66 -4.90 0.64
N GLY A 104 11.33 -5.84 1.29
CA GLY A 104 12.66 -5.72 1.87
C GLY A 104 13.38 -7.06 1.79
N ASP A 105 14.12 -7.43 2.82
CA ASP A 105 14.68 -8.78 2.94
C ASP A 105 13.59 -9.86 2.98
N ASP A 106 12.42 -9.49 3.50
CA ASP A 106 11.19 -10.27 3.46
C ASP A 106 10.09 -9.49 2.75
N LEU A 107 9.17 -10.18 2.09
CA LEU A 107 7.90 -9.61 1.62
C LEU A 107 6.88 -9.74 2.75
N ARG A 108 6.23 -8.63 3.09
CA ARG A 108 5.17 -8.61 4.09
C ARG A 108 3.90 -8.03 3.48
N TYR A 109 2.78 -8.64 3.84
CA TYR A 109 1.45 -8.25 3.36
C TYR A 109 0.54 -8.05 4.55
N TRP A 110 -0.14 -6.90 4.61
CA TRP A 110 -1.17 -6.63 5.61
C TRP A 110 -2.46 -6.30 4.88
N TRP A 111 -3.40 -7.20 5.04
CA TRP A 111 -4.73 -7.00 4.52
C TRP A 111 -5.56 -6.23 5.52
N ARG A 112 -6.41 -5.32 5.04
CA ARG A 112 -7.25 -4.49 5.89
C ARG A 112 -8.17 -5.31 6.81
N ASP A 113 -8.64 -6.45 6.36
CA ASP A 113 -9.52 -7.38 7.08
C ASP A 113 -8.76 -8.39 7.95
N ASP A 114 -7.44 -8.45 7.85
CA ASP A 114 -6.58 -9.35 8.63
C ASP A 114 -5.27 -8.65 8.99
N LEU A 115 -5.29 -7.95 10.12
CA LEU A 115 -4.13 -7.30 10.72
C LEU A 115 -3.50 -8.15 11.84
N SER A 116 -3.86 -9.43 11.89
CA SER A 116 -3.30 -10.33 12.92
C SER A 116 -1.79 -10.42 12.80
N ASP A 117 -1.11 -10.41 13.94
CA ASP A 117 0.34 -10.52 14.09
C ASP A 117 0.89 -11.89 13.67
N THR A 118 0.03 -12.76 13.22
CA THR A 118 0.35 -14.08 12.68
C THR A 118 0.74 -14.00 11.21
N ALA A 119 1.47 -12.94 10.80
CA ALA A 119 2.16 -12.98 9.53
C ALA A 119 3.23 -14.08 9.57
N ALA A 120 2.75 -15.33 9.55
CA ALA A 120 3.57 -16.46 9.20
C ALA A 120 4.25 -16.07 7.89
N ARG A 121 5.58 -16.01 7.89
CA ARG A 121 6.32 -15.77 6.64
C ARG A 121 5.81 -16.78 5.63
N PRO A 122 5.20 -16.36 4.52
CA PRO A 122 4.73 -17.31 3.54
C PRO A 122 5.95 -18.07 3.03
N MET A 123 6.09 -19.30 3.49
CA MET A 123 7.12 -20.19 2.97
C MET A 123 6.61 -20.81 1.67
N ALA A 124 7.48 -20.90 0.68
CA ALA A 124 7.15 -21.51 -0.59
C ALA A 124 6.45 -22.87 -0.42
N PHE A 125 5.36 -23.07 -1.12
CA PHE A 125 4.58 -24.33 -1.13
C PHE A 125 3.87 -24.69 0.19
N THR A 126 3.61 -23.73 1.06
CA THR A 126 2.75 -23.91 2.24
C THR A 126 1.31 -23.49 1.94
N SER A 127 0.36 -23.96 2.79
CA SER A 127 -1.05 -23.51 2.75
C SER A 127 -1.18 -22.01 2.91
N ASP A 128 -0.34 -21.40 3.76
CA ASP A 128 -0.37 -19.98 4.03
C ASP A 128 0.04 -19.18 2.79
N MET A 129 1.10 -19.60 2.10
CA MET A 129 1.48 -18.97 0.84
C MET A 129 0.37 -19.09 -0.22
N THR A 130 -0.26 -20.26 -0.33
CA THR A 130 -1.37 -20.47 -1.27
C THR A 130 -2.54 -19.57 -0.94
N CYS A 131 -2.85 -19.39 0.34
CA CYS A 131 -3.90 -18.49 0.82
C CYS A 131 -3.60 -17.04 0.41
N GLU A 132 -2.39 -16.56 0.67
CA GLU A 132 -1.97 -15.21 0.29
C GLU A 132 -1.99 -14.99 -1.23
N LEU A 133 -1.40 -15.92 -1.98
CA LEU A 133 -1.37 -15.82 -3.44
C LEU A 133 -2.79 -15.84 -4.05
N SER A 134 -3.71 -16.57 -3.46
CA SER A 134 -5.10 -16.64 -3.93
C SER A 134 -5.84 -15.28 -3.84
N ARG A 135 -5.39 -14.37 -3.01
CA ARG A 135 -5.91 -13.00 -2.86
C ARG A 135 -5.30 -12.01 -3.84
N LEU A 136 -4.16 -12.34 -4.43
CA LEU A 136 -3.40 -11.46 -5.32
C LEU A 136 -3.84 -11.60 -6.78
N THR A 137 -3.65 -10.51 -7.52
CA THR A 137 -3.79 -10.46 -8.97
C THR A 137 -2.42 -10.21 -9.58
N ALA A 138 -1.97 -11.10 -10.45
CA ALA A 138 -0.77 -10.90 -11.25
C ALA A 138 -1.13 -10.41 -12.65
N ALA A 139 -0.37 -9.48 -13.21
CA ALA A 139 -0.48 -9.06 -14.60
C ALA A 139 0.75 -9.48 -15.39
N VAL A 140 0.55 -10.15 -16.53
CA VAL A 140 1.62 -10.53 -17.44
C VAL A 140 1.44 -9.78 -18.75
N ILE A 141 2.42 -8.97 -19.10
CA ILE A 141 2.46 -8.19 -20.35
C ILE A 141 3.34 -8.95 -21.34
N GLY A 142 2.73 -9.39 -22.43
CA GLY A 142 3.33 -10.29 -23.40
C GLY A 142 3.05 -11.77 -23.05
N SER A 143 2.24 -12.44 -23.87
CA SER A 143 1.80 -13.83 -23.66
C SER A 143 2.47 -14.84 -24.59
N SER A 144 3.55 -14.44 -25.27
CA SER A 144 4.31 -15.26 -26.22
C SER A 144 5.34 -16.14 -25.49
N GLY A 145 6.49 -16.42 -26.10
CA GLY A 145 7.47 -17.43 -25.68
C GLY A 145 7.91 -17.40 -24.20
N THR A 146 8.03 -16.22 -23.59
CA THR A 146 8.39 -16.07 -22.17
C THR A 146 7.15 -15.89 -21.28
N GLY A 147 6.15 -15.19 -21.77
CA GLY A 147 4.92 -14.92 -21.01
C GLY A 147 4.07 -16.16 -20.78
N SER A 148 3.93 -17.03 -21.78
CA SER A 148 3.10 -18.24 -21.64
C SER A 148 3.55 -19.17 -20.51
N PRO A 149 4.82 -19.55 -20.38
CA PRO A 149 5.24 -20.35 -19.23
C PRO A 149 5.16 -19.61 -17.91
N THR A 150 5.32 -18.27 -17.91
CA THR A 150 5.13 -17.44 -16.71
C THR A 150 3.68 -17.48 -16.26
N ILE A 151 2.71 -17.33 -17.16
CA ILE A 151 1.27 -17.43 -16.88
C ILE A 151 0.93 -18.80 -16.30
N GLU A 152 1.45 -19.88 -16.89
CA GLU A 152 1.25 -21.23 -16.39
C GLU A 152 1.79 -21.39 -14.95
N GLN A 153 3.00 -20.90 -14.68
CA GLN A 153 3.62 -20.99 -13.36
C GLN A 153 2.84 -20.17 -12.32
N LEU A 154 2.42 -18.94 -12.63
CA LEU A 154 1.60 -18.12 -11.74
C LEU A 154 0.27 -18.81 -11.41
N SER A 155 -0.36 -19.42 -12.40
CA SER A 155 -1.60 -20.18 -12.20
C SER A 155 -1.38 -21.41 -11.30
N ARG A 156 -0.28 -22.13 -11.49
CA ARG A 156 0.09 -23.29 -10.65
C ARG A 156 0.48 -22.90 -9.22
N LEU A 157 1.03 -21.70 -9.03
CA LEU A 157 1.35 -21.17 -7.70
C LEU A 157 0.10 -20.77 -6.92
N GLY A 158 -1.05 -20.65 -7.56
CA GLY A 158 -2.32 -20.38 -6.89
C GLY A 158 -2.69 -18.90 -6.80
N PHE A 159 -2.16 -18.05 -7.69
CA PHE A 159 -2.65 -16.68 -7.79
C PHE A 159 -4.16 -16.68 -8.05
N GLY A 160 -4.91 -15.86 -7.31
CA GLY A 160 -6.37 -15.80 -7.42
C GLY A 160 -6.85 -15.27 -8.77
N LYS A 161 -6.04 -14.41 -9.40
CA LYS A 161 -6.31 -13.88 -10.73
C LYS A 161 -5.01 -13.65 -11.50
N VAL A 162 -4.99 -14.05 -12.75
CA VAL A 162 -3.90 -13.74 -13.69
C VAL A 162 -4.50 -12.95 -14.85
N LEU A 163 -4.05 -11.72 -15.04
CA LEU A 163 -4.40 -10.88 -16.18
C LEU A 163 -3.32 -11.03 -17.24
N THR A 164 -3.73 -11.29 -18.48
CA THR A 164 -2.82 -11.37 -19.62
C THR A 164 -3.09 -10.19 -20.56
N ILE A 165 -2.04 -9.47 -20.90
CA ILE A 165 -2.10 -8.30 -21.78
C ILE A 165 -1.14 -8.56 -22.94
N ASP A 166 -1.66 -8.70 -24.14
CA ASP A 166 -0.89 -8.85 -25.35
C ASP A 166 -1.52 -8.05 -26.49
N HIS A 167 -0.71 -7.42 -27.30
CA HIS A 167 -1.16 -6.66 -28.45
C HIS A 167 -1.17 -7.51 -29.73
N ASP A 168 -0.55 -8.69 -29.70
CA ASP A 168 -0.48 -9.61 -30.83
C ASP A 168 -1.72 -10.51 -30.90
N LEU A 169 -2.05 -10.91 -32.12
CA LEU A 169 -3.06 -11.95 -32.36
C LEU A 169 -2.42 -13.33 -32.36
N VAL A 170 -3.18 -14.33 -31.90
CA VAL A 170 -2.73 -15.72 -31.95
C VAL A 170 -2.64 -16.18 -33.41
N GLU A 171 -1.43 -16.58 -33.83
CA GLU A 171 -1.17 -17.12 -35.16
C GLU A 171 -0.74 -18.60 -35.08
N GLY A 172 -0.92 -19.35 -36.16
CA GLY A 172 -0.57 -20.77 -36.21
C GLY A 172 0.90 -21.07 -35.84
N ARG A 173 1.82 -20.13 -36.12
CA ARG A 173 3.25 -20.22 -35.74
C ARG A 173 3.48 -20.14 -34.23
N ASN A 174 2.51 -19.63 -33.50
CA ASN A 174 2.62 -19.45 -32.03
C ASN A 174 2.18 -20.71 -31.27
N LEU A 175 1.49 -21.65 -31.92
CA LEU A 175 0.94 -22.85 -31.28
C LEU A 175 1.98 -23.90 -30.91
N ASN A 176 3.21 -23.76 -31.41
CA ASN A 176 4.33 -24.70 -31.19
C ASN A 176 5.37 -24.20 -30.16
N ARG A 177 5.00 -23.22 -29.33
CA ARG A 177 5.90 -22.62 -28.35
C ARG A 177 5.35 -22.75 -26.96
#